data_c29bfd5e3c3ecec7863100b546cae25b
#
_entry.id   c29bfd5e3c3ecec7863100b546cae25b
#
_cell.length_a   1.000
_cell.length_b   1.000
_cell.length_c   1.000
_cell.angle_alpha   90.00
_cell.angle_beta   90.00
_cell.angle_gamma   90.00
#
_symmetry.space_group_name_H-M   'P 1'
#
loop_
_entity.id
_entity.type
_entity.pdbx_description
1 polymer ?
#
loop_
_entity_poly.entity_id
_entity_poly.type
_entity_poly.pdbx_seq_one_letter_code
_entity_poly.pdbx_strand_id
1 'polypeptide(L)'
;MSVSISQAINGTLALITIGREIYEEVAKFMDVVQAEGGNGANKKAWVMSAAKHLISEAGKNWDKWAKYISDFIDAAKSIYNSLKGIF
;
A
#
# COMPACT_ATOMS: atom_id res chain seq x y z
N MET A 1 10.09 -2.82 -19.59
CA MET A 1 10.48 -2.24 -18.28
C MET A 1 9.37 -2.44 -17.28
N SER A 2 9.68 -3.01 -16.13
CA SER A 2 8.65 -3.23 -15.11
C SER A 2 8.48 -1.99 -14.23
N VAL A 3 7.24 -1.75 -13.84
CA VAL A 3 6.88 -0.61 -13.01
C VAL A 3 6.62 -1.12 -11.61
N SER A 4 7.19 -0.50 -10.59
CA SER A 4 6.90 -0.85 -9.20
C SER A 4 5.50 -0.36 -8.82
N ILE A 5 4.98 -0.91 -7.74
CA ILE A 5 3.68 -0.48 -7.21
C ILE A 5 3.75 1.00 -6.81
N SER A 6 4.84 1.40 -6.17
CA SER A 6 5.04 2.80 -5.78
C SER A 6 5.02 3.73 -7.00
N GLN A 7 5.67 3.34 -8.10
CA GLN A 7 5.67 4.13 -9.33
C GLN A 7 4.29 4.17 -9.96
N ALA A 8 3.58 3.03 -9.98
CA ALA A 8 2.27 2.92 -10.61
C ALA A 8 1.24 3.86 -9.97
N ILE A 9 1.31 4.05 -8.67
CA ILE A 9 0.31 4.83 -7.93
C ILE A 9 0.81 6.22 -7.55
N ASN A 10 2.02 6.60 -7.93
CA ASN A 10 2.60 7.88 -7.53
C ASN A 10 1.74 9.08 -7.95
N GLY A 11 1.18 9.04 -9.15
CA GLY A 11 0.29 10.09 -9.61
C GLY A 11 -0.97 10.21 -8.75
N THR A 12 -1.50 9.06 -8.29
CA THR A 12 -2.66 9.04 -7.41
C THR A 12 -2.31 9.61 -6.04
N LEU A 13 -1.13 9.27 -5.51
CA LEU A 13 -0.65 9.80 -4.23
C LEU A 13 -0.52 11.33 -4.25
N ALA A 14 -0.18 11.89 -5.40
CA ALA A 14 -0.05 13.35 -5.52
C ALA A 14 -1.35 14.08 -5.26
N LEU A 15 -2.50 13.40 -5.38
CA LEU A 15 -3.82 13.99 -5.12
C LEU A 15 -4.23 13.86 -3.65
N ILE A 16 -3.48 13.10 -2.86
CA ILE A 16 -3.75 12.88 -1.44
C ILE A 16 -2.89 13.84 -0.62
N THR A 17 -3.52 14.82 0.01
CA THR A 17 -2.79 15.82 0.81
C THR A 17 -2.57 15.37 2.25
N ILE A 18 -3.56 14.68 2.84
CA ILE A 18 -3.47 14.21 4.23
C ILE A 18 -3.01 12.75 4.21
N GLY A 19 -1.95 12.46 4.95
CA GLY A 19 -1.46 11.09 5.07
C GLY A 19 -0.62 10.61 3.91
N ARG A 20 -0.19 11.51 3.02
CA ARG A 20 0.61 11.14 1.85
C ARG A 20 1.85 10.32 2.21
N GLU A 21 2.58 10.74 3.24
CA GLU A 21 3.79 10.03 3.67
C GLU A 21 3.47 8.60 4.12
N ILE A 22 2.33 8.43 4.80
CA ILE A 22 1.88 7.12 5.24
C ILE A 22 1.58 6.24 4.03
N TYR A 23 0.85 6.75 3.06
CA TYR A 23 0.49 6.00 1.86
C TYR A 23 1.72 5.65 1.03
N GLU A 24 2.72 6.53 0.96
CA GLU A 24 3.97 6.23 0.27
C GLU A 24 4.70 5.06 0.93
N GLU A 25 4.75 5.01 2.27
CA GLU A 25 5.36 3.90 2.99
C GLU A 25 4.58 2.61 2.80
N VAL A 26 3.25 2.67 2.79
CA VAL A 26 2.42 1.50 2.53
C VAL A 26 2.70 0.97 1.11
N ALA A 27 2.84 1.85 0.14
CA ALA A 27 3.18 1.44 -1.23
C ALA A 27 4.54 0.74 -1.29
N LYS A 28 5.51 1.19 -0.51
CA LYS A 28 6.82 0.53 -0.41
C LYS A 28 6.69 -0.86 0.21
N PHE A 29 5.83 -1.02 1.23
CA PHE A 29 5.55 -2.33 1.80
C PHE A 29 4.94 -3.27 0.76
N MET A 30 4.05 -2.74 -0.08
CA MET A 30 3.48 -3.53 -1.17
C MET A 30 4.56 -4.00 -2.16
N ASP A 31 5.53 -3.14 -2.48
CA ASP A 31 6.66 -3.52 -3.33
C ASP A 31 7.49 -4.64 -2.70
N VAL A 32 7.76 -4.54 -1.39
CA VAL A 32 8.54 -5.55 -0.67
C VAL A 32 7.86 -6.92 -0.73
N VAL A 33 6.58 -6.97 -0.39
CA VAL A 33 5.85 -8.24 -0.37
C VAL A 33 5.63 -8.79 -1.78
N GLN A 34 5.50 -7.94 -2.76
CA GLN A 34 5.37 -8.35 -4.16
C GLN A 34 6.63 -9.07 -4.64
N ALA A 35 7.80 -8.59 -4.23
CA ALA A 35 9.08 -9.21 -4.58
C ALA A 35 9.22 -10.62 -3.99
N GLU A 36 8.60 -10.87 -2.84
CA GLU A 36 8.66 -12.18 -2.18
C GLU A 36 7.68 -13.20 -2.76
N GLY A 37 6.64 -12.72 -3.45
CA GLY A 37 5.63 -13.60 -4.03
C GLY A 37 4.53 -13.96 -3.04
N GLY A 38 3.77 -14.99 -3.36
CA GLY A 38 2.63 -15.41 -2.55
C GLY A 38 1.30 -14.98 -3.17
N ASN A 39 0.18 -15.30 -2.50
CA ASN A 39 -1.14 -14.90 -3.00
C ASN A 39 -1.54 -13.51 -2.49
N GLY A 40 -2.52 -12.90 -3.18
CA GLY A 40 -2.93 -11.54 -2.89
C GLY A 40 -3.46 -11.32 -1.48
N ALA A 41 -4.18 -12.30 -0.93
CA ALA A 41 -4.72 -12.19 0.43
C ALA A 41 -3.61 -12.16 1.47
N ASN A 42 -2.59 -13.02 1.31
CA ASN A 42 -1.44 -13.05 2.22
C ASN A 42 -0.60 -11.78 2.10
N LYS A 43 -0.42 -11.29 0.88
CA LYS A 43 0.28 -10.03 0.64
C LYS A 43 -0.41 -8.87 1.34
N LYS A 44 -1.73 -8.77 1.19
CA LYS A 44 -2.51 -7.72 1.84
C LYS A 44 -2.40 -7.82 3.37
N ALA A 45 -2.51 -9.02 3.93
CA ALA A 45 -2.41 -9.22 5.37
C ALA A 45 -1.05 -8.76 5.90
N TRP A 46 0.03 -9.08 5.19
CA TRP A 46 1.38 -8.64 5.56
C TRP A 46 1.49 -7.12 5.55
N VAL A 47 0.98 -6.49 4.48
CA VAL A 47 1.03 -5.02 4.35
C VAL A 47 0.20 -4.36 5.44
N MET A 48 -0.97 -4.91 5.78
CA MET A 48 -1.80 -4.38 6.86
C MET A 48 -1.07 -4.43 8.21
N SER A 49 -0.36 -5.53 8.50
CA SER A 49 0.43 -5.66 9.72
C SER A 49 1.56 -4.62 9.78
N ALA A 50 2.27 -4.45 8.66
CA ALA A 50 3.35 -3.47 8.58
C ALA A 50 2.81 -2.05 8.73
N ALA A 51 1.67 -1.76 8.11
CA ALA A 51 1.03 -0.46 8.21
C ALA A 51 0.54 -0.17 9.63
N LYS A 52 0.01 -1.18 10.31
CA LYS A 52 -0.41 -1.04 11.71
C LYS A 52 0.77 -0.61 12.58
N HIS A 53 1.91 -1.23 12.39
CA HIS A 53 3.12 -0.86 13.12
C HIS A 53 3.54 0.58 12.82
N LEU A 54 3.54 0.96 11.55
CA LEU A 54 3.87 2.31 11.12
C LEU A 54 2.94 3.36 11.74
N ILE A 55 1.63 3.12 11.69
CA ILE A 55 0.62 4.04 12.23
C ILE A 55 0.78 4.19 13.74
N SER A 56 1.01 3.07 14.45
CA SER A 56 1.19 3.07 15.89
C SER A 56 2.47 3.81 16.29
N GLU A 57 3.58 3.61 15.56
CA GLU A 57 4.84 4.30 15.79
C GLU A 57 4.70 5.81 15.58
N ALA A 58 3.86 6.22 14.65
CA ALA A 58 3.59 7.63 14.39
C ALA A 58 2.64 8.26 15.42
N GLY A 59 2.18 7.50 16.40
CA GLY A 59 1.26 7.99 17.43
C GLY A 59 -0.16 8.19 16.93
N LYS A 60 -0.53 7.55 15.84
CA LYS A 60 -1.87 7.66 15.25
C LYS A 60 -2.73 6.48 15.66
N ASN A 61 -4.05 6.65 15.57
CA ASN A 61 -5.01 5.63 15.95
C ASN A 61 -5.22 4.64 14.80
N TRP A 62 -4.76 3.39 14.98
CA TRP A 62 -4.90 2.35 13.97
C TRP A 62 -6.36 2.05 13.63
N ASP A 63 -7.26 2.01 14.62
CA ASP A 63 -8.66 1.70 14.36
C ASP A 63 -9.28 2.69 13.37
N LYS A 64 -8.83 3.95 13.44
CA LYS A 64 -9.29 4.99 12.54
C LYS A 64 -8.67 4.87 11.15
N TRP A 65 -7.41 4.45 11.10
CA TRP A 65 -6.66 4.37 9.84
C TRP A 65 -6.83 3.04 9.10
N ALA A 66 -7.23 1.98 9.80
CA ALA A 66 -7.30 0.64 9.22
C ALA A 66 -8.12 0.59 7.92
N LYS A 67 -9.27 1.22 7.92
CA LYS A 67 -10.12 1.25 6.72
C LYS A 67 -9.47 2.01 5.58
N TYR A 68 -8.87 3.16 5.88
CA TYR A 68 -8.20 3.96 4.84
C TYR A 68 -7.03 3.20 4.23
N ILE A 69 -6.25 2.51 5.05
CA ILE A 69 -5.14 1.70 4.55
C ILE A 69 -5.64 0.53 3.72
N SER A 70 -6.68 -0.17 4.18
CA SER A 70 -7.27 -1.27 3.43
C SER A 70 -7.79 -0.81 2.07
N ASP A 71 -8.51 0.29 2.04
CA ASP A 71 -9.04 0.87 0.80
C ASP A 71 -7.91 1.30 -0.13
N PHE A 72 -6.84 1.88 0.42
CA PHE A 72 -5.67 2.27 -0.36
C PHE A 72 -4.99 1.05 -0.99
N ILE A 73 -4.80 -0.02 -0.24
CA ILE A 73 -4.16 -1.24 -0.76
C ILE A 73 -4.99 -1.80 -1.92
N ASP A 74 -6.30 -1.85 -1.78
CA ASP A 74 -7.18 -2.37 -2.82
C ASP A 74 -7.13 -1.48 -4.08
N ALA A 75 -7.11 -0.17 -3.90
CA ALA A 75 -7.00 0.77 -5.02
C ALA A 75 -5.64 0.65 -5.72
N ALA A 76 -4.56 0.58 -4.94
CA ALA A 76 -3.21 0.44 -5.47
C ALA A 76 -3.05 -0.88 -6.23
N LYS A 77 -3.62 -1.96 -5.67
CA LYS A 77 -3.64 -3.28 -6.32
C LYS A 77 -4.35 -3.20 -7.67
N SER A 78 -5.50 -2.54 -7.71
CA SER A 78 -6.28 -2.40 -8.94
C SER A 78 -5.48 -1.64 -10.01
N ILE A 79 -4.84 -0.53 -9.63
CA ILE A 79 -4.04 0.27 -10.55
C ILE A 79 -2.85 -0.55 -11.07
N TYR A 80 -2.13 -1.20 -10.17
CA TYR A 80 -0.98 -2.00 -10.54
C TYR A 80 -1.36 -3.15 -11.49
N ASN A 81 -2.44 -3.85 -11.18
CA ASN A 81 -2.90 -4.98 -11.99
C ASN A 81 -3.36 -4.53 -13.37
N SER A 82 -3.96 -3.35 -13.48
CA SER A 82 -4.40 -2.82 -14.77
C SER A 82 -3.22 -2.43 -15.67
N LEU A 83 -2.06 -2.09 -15.08
CA LEU A 83 -0.89 -1.69 -15.86
C LEU A 83 -0.15 -2.90 -16.42
N LYS A 84 0.12 -3.89 -15.62
CA LYS A 84 0.72 -5.15 -16.10
C LYS A 84 1.05 -6.16 -15.02
N GLY A 85 0.80 -5.85 -13.79
CA GLY A 85 1.21 -6.70 -12.68
C GLY A 85 0.10 -7.53 -12.12
N ILE A 86 0.47 -8.47 -11.25
CA ILE A 86 -0.46 -9.22 -10.43
C ILE A 86 0.04 -9.07 -8.99
N PHE A 87 -0.73 -8.43 -8.18
CA PHE A 87 -0.39 -8.29 -6.75
C PHE A 87 -0.93 -9.47 -5.93
#